data_2d7c8ec96f5c1573ef873b90480fb0b3
#
_entry.id   2d7c8ec96f5c1573ef873b90480fb0b3
#
_cell.length_a   1.000
_cell.length_b   1.000
_cell.length_c   1.000
_cell.angle_alpha   90.00
_cell.angle_beta   90.00
_cell.angle_gamma   90.00
#
_symmetry.space_group_name_H-M   'P 1'
#
loop_
_entity.id
_entity.type
_entity.pdbx_description
1 polymer ?
#
loop_
_entity_poly.entity_id
_entity_poly.type
_entity_poly.pdbx_seq_one_letter_code
_entity_poly.pdbx_strand_id
1 'polypeptide(L)'
;MIAALSPAGRRRMTVDIAKKLRQRQQQRIKSQKAPDGSPFTPRKRQPVRAKKGRIKREMFAKLRTSRYMKASGNDSAAVVEFTGKVQRIARVHQFGLQDKPSLYGRIIEYPTRQLTGFSIYDIDFVETLIINNLQE
;
A
#
# COMPACT_ATOMS: atom_id res chain seq x y z
N MET A 1 4.12 -28.23 15.88
CA MET A 1 2.68 -28.47 15.91
C MET A 1 1.90 -27.19 15.70
N ILE A 2 0.99 -27.22 14.75
CA ILE A 2 0.21 -26.05 14.32
C ILE A 2 -0.67 -25.47 15.43
N ALA A 3 -1.06 -26.28 16.37
CA ALA A 3 -1.89 -25.88 17.50
C ALA A 3 -1.20 -25.03 18.55
N ALA A 4 0.08 -24.78 18.38
CA ALA A 4 0.90 -24.24 19.45
C ALA A 4 0.83 -22.73 19.62
N LEU A 5 0.21 -21.99 18.70
CA LEU A 5 0.13 -20.54 18.85
C LEU A 5 -1.09 -20.17 19.70
N SER A 6 -0.81 -19.64 20.89
CA SER A 6 -1.81 -18.99 21.71
C SER A 6 -2.39 -17.76 21.00
N PRO A 7 -3.54 -17.23 21.43
CA PRO A 7 -4.05 -15.97 20.90
C PRO A 7 -3.01 -14.85 20.95
N ALA A 8 -2.25 -14.74 22.02
CA ALA A 8 -1.17 -13.76 22.11
C ALA A 8 -0.03 -14.03 21.12
N GLY A 9 0.32 -15.29 20.91
CA GLY A 9 1.31 -15.70 19.91
C GLY A 9 0.86 -15.40 18.48
N ARG A 10 -0.40 -15.70 18.16
CA ARG A 10 -0.99 -15.35 16.85
C ARG A 10 -1.00 -13.85 16.62
N ARG A 11 -1.36 -13.07 17.62
CA ARG A 11 -1.35 -11.61 17.55
C ARG A 11 0.05 -11.06 17.26
N ARG A 12 1.08 -11.54 17.94
CA ARG A 12 2.47 -11.14 17.65
C ARG A 12 2.86 -11.48 16.22
N MET A 13 2.49 -12.65 15.74
CA MET A 13 2.76 -13.09 14.37
C MET A 13 2.07 -12.20 13.36
N THR A 14 0.78 -11.92 13.52
CA THR A 14 0.03 -11.08 12.56
C THR A 14 0.52 -9.64 12.53
N VAL A 15 0.88 -9.09 13.68
CA VAL A 15 1.48 -7.74 13.75
C VAL A 15 2.80 -7.70 13.00
N ASP A 16 3.65 -8.70 13.17
CA ASP A 16 4.92 -8.81 12.46
C ASP A 16 4.71 -8.94 10.96
N ILE A 17 3.79 -9.80 10.54
CA ILE A 17 3.42 -9.97 9.12
C ILE A 17 2.93 -8.65 8.54
N ALA A 18 2.03 -7.95 9.24
CA ALA A 18 1.48 -6.68 8.78
C ALA A 18 2.57 -5.63 8.56
N LYS A 19 3.51 -5.51 9.49
CA LYS A 19 4.64 -4.57 9.37
C LYS A 19 5.53 -4.90 8.18
N LYS A 20 5.83 -6.16 7.98
CA LYS A 20 6.67 -6.61 6.85
C LYS A 20 5.95 -6.44 5.52
N LEU A 21 4.65 -6.74 5.45
CA LEU A 21 3.85 -6.50 4.26
C LEU A 21 3.76 -5.00 3.94
N ARG A 22 3.56 -4.16 4.94
CA ARG A 22 3.58 -2.71 4.74
C ARG A 22 4.89 -2.27 4.10
N GLN A 23 6.01 -2.73 4.62
CA GLN A 23 7.32 -2.41 4.07
C GLN A 23 7.44 -2.83 2.60
N ARG A 24 6.98 -4.03 2.26
CA ARG A 24 6.98 -4.51 0.88
C ARG A 24 6.11 -3.65 -0.03
N GLN A 25 4.93 -3.28 0.44
CA GLN A 25 4.03 -2.40 -0.33
C GLN A 25 4.60 -0.99 -0.48
N GLN A 26 5.22 -0.45 0.57
CA GLN A 26 5.92 0.85 0.50
C GLN A 26 7.02 0.83 -0.55
N GLN A 27 7.83 -0.22 -0.60
CA GLN A 27 8.89 -0.38 -1.59
C GLN A 27 8.34 -0.52 -3.01
N ARG A 28 7.26 -1.26 -3.18
CA ARG A 28 6.62 -1.44 -4.48
C ARG A 28 6.05 -0.13 -5.01
N ILE A 29 5.37 0.65 -4.16
CA ILE A 29 4.87 1.97 -4.53
C ILE A 29 6.03 2.89 -4.87
N LYS A 30 7.11 2.86 -4.11
CA LYS A 30 8.33 3.61 -4.40
C LYS A 30 8.89 3.27 -5.78
N SER A 31 8.81 2.02 -6.17
CA SER A 31 9.21 1.55 -7.50
C SER A 31 8.20 1.91 -8.60
N GLN A 32 7.10 2.58 -8.26
CA GLN A 32 6.04 3.01 -9.18
C GLN A 32 5.40 1.84 -9.94
N LYS A 33 5.19 0.73 -9.22
CA LYS A 33 4.65 -0.51 -9.79
C LYS A 33 3.43 -1.02 -9.01
N ALA A 34 2.51 -1.61 -9.76
CA ALA A 34 1.37 -2.34 -9.21
C ALA A 34 1.81 -3.71 -8.65
N PRO A 35 0.95 -4.41 -7.88
CA PRO A 35 1.27 -5.74 -7.36
C PRO A 35 1.65 -6.77 -8.42
N ASP A 36 1.11 -6.68 -9.62
CA ASP A 36 1.46 -7.57 -10.74
C ASP A 36 2.80 -7.24 -11.40
N GLY A 37 3.48 -6.20 -10.95
CA GLY A 37 4.75 -5.75 -11.50
C GLY A 37 4.64 -4.76 -12.64
N SER A 38 3.43 -4.48 -13.12
CA SER A 38 3.23 -3.48 -14.18
C SER A 38 3.51 -2.07 -13.64
N PRO A 39 4.13 -1.20 -14.45
CA PRO A 39 4.38 0.17 -14.02
C PRO A 39 3.08 0.95 -13.89
N PHE A 40 3.03 1.88 -12.93
CA PHE A 40 1.90 2.82 -12.84
C PHE A 40 1.80 3.66 -14.09
N THR A 41 0.59 3.93 -14.53
CA THR A 41 0.34 4.90 -15.60
C THR A 41 0.94 6.25 -15.19
N PRO A 42 1.80 6.86 -16.03
CA PRO A 42 2.42 8.14 -15.70
C PRO A 42 1.36 9.25 -15.51
N ARG A 43 1.73 10.25 -14.73
CA ARG A 43 0.92 11.46 -14.62
C ARG A 43 0.83 12.16 -15.98
N LYS A 44 -0.32 12.79 -16.22
CA LYS A 44 -0.42 13.70 -17.35
C LYS A 44 0.65 14.80 -17.23
N ARG A 45 1.29 15.09 -18.37
CA ARG A 45 2.29 16.14 -18.44
C ARG A 45 1.64 17.46 -17.99
N GLN A 46 2.15 18.05 -16.92
CA GLN A 46 1.67 19.34 -16.47
C GLN A 46 2.44 20.46 -17.16
N PRO A 47 1.79 21.59 -17.49
CA PRO A 47 2.49 22.74 -18.04
C PRO A 47 3.55 23.21 -17.03
N VAL A 48 4.70 23.65 -17.58
CA VAL A 48 5.87 24.09 -16.82
C VAL A 48 5.58 25.39 -16.08
N ARG A 49 4.73 25.37 -15.09
CA ARG A 49 4.67 26.42 -14.05
C ARG A 49 5.55 26.09 -12.87
N ALA A 50 6.45 25.17 -13.07
CA ALA A 50 7.19 24.60 -12.00
C ALA A 50 8.23 25.57 -11.47
N LYS A 51 8.06 25.99 -10.26
CA LYS A 51 9.15 26.41 -9.43
C LYS A 51 10.21 25.31 -9.46
N LYS A 52 11.47 25.69 -9.68
CA LYS A 52 12.60 24.78 -9.70
C LYS A 52 12.48 23.71 -8.62
N GLY A 53 12.56 22.45 -8.99
CA GLY A 53 12.60 21.30 -8.09
C GLY A 53 11.27 20.68 -7.71
N ARG A 54 10.12 21.22 -8.13
CA ARG A 54 8.80 20.62 -7.81
C ARG A 54 8.32 19.53 -8.75
N ILE A 55 8.99 19.33 -9.88
CA ILE A 55 8.47 18.55 -10.99
C ILE A 55 8.67 17.05 -10.81
N LYS A 56 9.47 16.64 -9.87
CA LYS A 56 10.03 15.27 -9.90
C LYS A 56 9.70 14.43 -8.68
N ARG A 57 8.64 14.78 -7.92
CA ARG A 57 8.22 13.86 -6.87
C ARG A 57 7.56 12.63 -7.49
N GLU A 58 8.04 11.48 -7.07
CA GLU A 58 7.40 10.20 -7.33
C GLU A 58 5.94 10.25 -6.95
N MET A 59 5.09 9.58 -7.71
CA MET A 59 3.69 9.42 -7.32
C MET A 59 3.61 8.70 -5.99
N PHE A 60 2.73 9.21 -5.11
CA PHE A 60 2.43 8.61 -3.82
C PHE A 60 3.58 8.64 -2.79
N ALA A 61 4.56 9.52 -2.97
CA ALA A 61 5.70 9.61 -2.06
C ALA A 61 5.30 9.86 -0.59
N LYS A 62 4.30 10.69 -0.37
CA LYS A 62 3.75 10.91 0.98
C LYS A 62 2.79 9.82 1.40
N LEU A 63 1.96 9.36 0.49
CA LEU A 63 0.90 8.39 0.76
C LEU A 63 1.47 7.05 1.25
N ARG A 64 2.62 6.63 0.73
CA ARG A 64 3.28 5.38 1.12
C ARG A 64 3.97 5.41 2.48
N THR A 65 4.05 6.57 3.12
CA THR A 65 4.72 6.68 4.42
C THR A 65 3.93 5.99 5.54
N SER A 66 4.62 5.61 6.59
CA SER A 66 3.99 4.96 7.75
C SER A 66 3.01 5.87 8.50
N ARG A 67 3.04 7.16 8.23
CA ARG A 67 2.04 8.10 8.75
C ARG A 67 0.65 7.82 8.19
N TYR A 68 0.57 7.43 6.92
CA TYR A 68 -0.69 7.23 6.20
C TYR A 68 -0.98 5.77 5.88
N MET A 69 0.03 4.94 5.78
CA MET A 69 -0.11 3.50 5.59
C MET A 69 0.17 2.80 6.92
N LYS A 70 -0.87 2.25 7.53
CA LYS A 70 -0.80 1.64 8.86
C LYS A 70 -0.83 0.13 8.77
N ALA A 71 -0.05 -0.49 9.65
CA ALA A 71 -0.03 -1.94 9.82
C ALA A 71 -0.57 -2.29 11.20
N SER A 72 -1.47 -3.26 11.27
CA SER A 72 -2.04 -3.74 12.52
C SER A 72 -2.30 -5.23 12.43
N GLY A 73 -2.53 -5.85 13.57
CA GLY A 73 -2.86 -7.25 13.63
C GLY A 73 -3.58 -7.61 14.92
N ASN A 74 -4.37 -8.66 14.83
CA ASN A 74 -5.00 -9.30 15.98
C ASN A 74 -4.77 -10.82 15.91
N ASP A 75 -5.50 -11.59 16.71
CA ASP A 75 -5.33 -13.05 16.72
C ASP A 75 -5.89 -13.74 15.46
N SER A 76 -6.57 -13.00 14.58
CA SER A 76 -7.23 -13.53 13.40
C SER A 76 -6.75 -12.95 12.07
N ALA A 77 -6.19 -11.74 12.07
CA ALA A 77 -5.86 -11.05 10.82
C ALA A 77 -4.69 -10.08 10.96
N ALA A 78 -3.92 -9.96 9.89
CA ALA A 78 -2.95 -8.91 9.67
C ALA A 78 -3.53 -7.92 8.65
N VAL A 79 -3.44 -6.62 8.94
CA VAL A 79 -4.06 -5.58 8.13
C VAL A 79 -3.03 -4.51 7.79
N VAL A 80 -2.98 -4.14 6.51
CA VAL A 80 -2.28 -2.95 6.04
C VAL A 80 -3.30 -2.06 5.34
N GLU A 81 -3.46 -0.84 5.83
CA GLU A 81 -4.49 0.05 5.32
C GLU A 81 -4.03 1.51 5.34
N PHE A 82 -4.66 2.32 4.51
CA PHE A 82 -4.48 3.75 4.56
C PHE A 82 -5.36 4.37 5.64
N THR A 83 -4.85 5.42 6.32
CA THR A 83 -5.64 6.14 7.33
C THR A 83 -6.82 6.89 6.72
N GLY A 84 -7.83 7.19 7.53
CA GLY A 84 -9.06 7.84 7.07
C GLY A 84 -8.85 9.13 6.30
N LYS A 85 -7.81 9.91 6.63
CA LYS A 85 -7.48 11.16 5.92
C LYS A 85 -7.15 10.97 4.45
N VAL A 86 -6.56 9.83 4.09
CA VAL A 86 -6.06 9.59 2.74
C VAL A 86 -6.78 8.44 2.03
N GLN A 87 -7.73 7.80 2.70
CA GLN A 87 -8.48 6.68 2.11
C GLN A 87 -9.16 7.04 0.81
N ARG A 88 -9.75 8.22 0.73
CA ARG A 88 -10.41 8.67 -0.49
C ARG A 88 -9.46 8.73 -1.67
N ILE A 89 -8.30 9.37 -1.49
CA ILE A 89 -7.29 9.51 -2.54
C ILE A 89 -6.75 8.14 -2.94
N ALA A 90 -6.43 7.30 -1.96
CA ALA A 90 -5.94 5.96 -2.20
C ALA A 90 -6.95 5.12 -2.99
N ARG A 91 -8.23 5.20 -2.63
CA ARG A 91 -9.31 4.48 -3.32
C ARG A 91 -9.50 4.94 -4.77
N VAL A 92 -9.44 6.25 -5.00
CA VAL A 92 -9.57 6.81 -6.34
C VAL A 92 -8.50 6.23 -7.27
N HIS A 93 -7.26 6.15 -6.81
CA HIS A 93 -6.18 5.57 -7.61
C HIS A 93 -6.25 4.05 -7.68
N GLN A 94 -6.57 3.39 -6.57
CA GLN A 94 -6.66 1.94 -6.51
C GLN A 94 -7.62 1.37 -7.57
N PHE A 95 -8.74 2.02 -7.77
CA PHE A 95 -9.83 1.54 -8.64
C PHE A 95 -10.05 2.37 -9.89
N GLY A 96 -9.25 3.40 -10.11
CA GLY A 96 -9.41 4.26 -11.29
C GLY A 96 -10.74 4.99 -11.30
N LEU A 97 -11.04 5.70 -10.23
CA LEU A 97 -12.33 6.38 -10.06
C LEU A 97 -12.24 7.84 -10.49
N GLN A 98 -13.41 8.46 -10.63
CA GLN A 98 -13.53 9.89 -10.82
C GLN A 98 -13.41 10.62 -9.49
N ASP A 99 -12.75 11.75 -9.50
CA ASP A 99 -12.66 12.64 -8.34
C ASP A 99 -12.52 14.08 -8.77
N LYS A 100 -12.88 14.97 -7.88
CA LYS A 100 -12.73 16.40 -8.03
C LYS A 100 -11.60 16.87 -7.11
N PRO A 101 -10.40 17.10 -7.65
CA PRO A 101 -9.23 17.37 -6.81
C PRO A 101 -9.28 18.71 -6.10
N SER A 102 -10.13 19.64 -6.57
CA SER A 102 -10.34 20.92 -5.90
C SER A 102 -11.80 21.33 -5.95
N LEU A 103 -12.21 22.22 -5.04
CA LEU A 103 -13.60 22.68 -4.95
C LEU A 103 -14.10 23.33 -6.24
N TYR A 104 -13.22 24.00 -6.96
CA TYR A 104 -13.51 24.74 -8.19
C TYR A 104 -12.99 24.02 -9.44
N GLY A 105 -12.40 22.84 -9.26
CA GLY A 105 -11.83 22.08 -10.35
C GLY A 105 -12.85 21.24 -11.10
N ARG A 106 -12.40 20.66 -12.21
CA ARG A 106 -13.18 19.70 -12.99
C ARG A 106 -13.17 18.34 -12.33
N ILE A 107 -14.19 17.53 -12.61
CA ILE A 107 -14.16 16.10 -12.31
C ILE A 107 -13.12 15.46 -13.24
N ILE A 108 -12.20 14.72 -12.65
CA ILE A 108 -11.13 14.02 -13.36
C ILE A 108 -11.34 12.53 -13.20
N GLU A 109 -11.24 11.81 -14.30
CA GLU A 109 -11.17 10.35 -14.29
C GLU A 109 -9.71 9.94 -14.19
N TYR A 110 -9.39 9.21 -13.11
CA TYR A 110 -8.02 8.76 -12.88
C TYR A 110 -7.81 7.36 -13.45
N PRO A 111 -6.64 7.08 -14.05
CA PRO A 111 -6.31 5.72 -14.42
C PRO A 111 -6.13 4.87 -13.16
N THR A 112 -6.39 3.58 -13.27
CA THR A 112 -6.13 2.64 -12.18
C THR A 112 -4.64 2.59 -11.91
N ARG A 113 -4.27 2.87 -10.67
CA ARG A 113 -2.93 2.68 -10.13
C ARG A 113 -3.07 1.91 -8.85
N GLN A 114 -2.97 0.59 -8.93
CA GLN A 114 -3.20 -0.28 -7.78
C GLN A 114 -2.07 -0.12 -6.76
N LEU A 115 -2.41 0.42 -5.60
CA LEU A 115 -1.45 0.74 -4.54
C LEU A 115 -1.21 -0.44 -3.62
N THR A 116 -2.27 -1.17 -3.30
CA THR A 116 -2.22 -2.30 -2.39
C THR A 116 -2.73 -3.55 -3.09
N GLY A 117 -2.23 -4.69 -2.66
CA GLY A 117 -2.61 -6.00 -3.18
C GLY A 117 -1.49 -6.99 -2.97
N PHE A 118 -1.75 -8.23 -3.34
CA PHE A 118 -0.79 -9.31 -3.19
C PHE A 118 -0.25 -9.75 -4.54
N SER A 119 1.08 -9.74 -4.67
CA SER A 119 1.77 -10.49 -5.72
C SER A 119 1.90 -11.95 -5.29
N ILE A 120 2.26 -12.82 -6.23
CA ILE A 120 2.59 -14.21 -5.90
C ILE A 120 3.79 -14.29 -4.94
N TYR A 121 4.71 -13.34 -5.06
CA TYR A 121 5.87 -13.24 -4.16
C TYR A 121 5.48 -12.81 -2.74
N ASP A 122 4.47 -11.96 -2.60
CA ASP A 122 3.93 -11.57 -1.30
C ASP A 122 3.27 -12.76 -0.61
N ILE A 123 2.51 -13.56 -1.34
CA ILE A 123 1.85 -14.75 -0.82
C ILE A 123 2.89 -15.75 -0.33
N ASP A 124 3.91 -16.04 -1.13
CA ASP A 124 5.01 -16.93 -0.77
C ASP A 124 5.76 -16.42 0.47
N PHE A 125 6.01 -15.13 0.53
CA PHE A 125 6.66 -14.48 1.67
C PHE A 125 5.85 -14.66 2.97
N VAL A 126 4.54 -14.42 2.91
CA VAL A 126 3.65 -14.58 4.08
C VAL A 126 3.59 -16.05 4.52
N GLU A 127 3.47 -16.97 3.59
CA GLU A 127 3.47 -18.42 3.88
C GLU A 127 4.77 -18.81 4.60
N THR A 128 5.91 -18.33 4.12
CA THR A 128 7.20 -18.60 4.74
C THR A 128 7.28 -18.06 6.17
N LEU A 129 6.78 -16.84 6.40
CA LEU A 129 6.72 -16.26 7.74
C LEU A 129 5.85 -17.08 8.70
N ILE A 130 4.70 -17.54 8.21
CA ILE A 130 3.80 -18.36 9.02
C ILE A 130 4.48 -19.69 9.39
N ILE A 131 5.08 -20.36 8.43
CA ILE A 131 5.78 -21.62 8.64
C ILE A 131 6.91 -21.44 9.67
N ASN A 132 7.71 -20.39 9.54
CA ASN A 132 8.82 -20.12 10.48
C ASN A 132 8.30 -19.89 11.91
N ASN A 133 7.18 -19.20 12.06
CA ASN A 133 6.58 -18.98 13.39
C ASN A 133 6.02 -20.28 14.00
N LEU A 134 5.56 -21.20 13.17
CA LEU A 134 5.03 -22.48 13.65
C LEU A 134 6.11 -23.49 14.04
N GLN A 135 7.35 -23.27 13.60
CA GLN A 135 8.47 -24.16 13.87
C GLN A 135 9.24 -23.81 15.15
N GLU A 136 8.97 -22.66 15.72
CA GLU A 136 9.58 -22.24 16.98
C GLU A 136 8.96 -22.89 18.21
#